data_94e88f841b8b17ae86bba17dfb4c0932
#
_entry.id   94e88f841b8b17ae86bba17dfb4c0932
#
_cell.length_a   1.000
_cell.length_b   1.000
_cell.length_c   1.000
_cell.angle_alpha   90.00
_cell.angle_beta   90.00
_cell.angle_gamma   90.00
#
_symmetry.space_group_name_H-M   'P 1'
#
loop_
_entity.id
_entity.type
_entity.pdbx_description
1 polymer ?
#
loop_
_entity_poly.entity_id
_entity_poly.type
_entity_poly.pdbx_seq_one_letter_code
_entity_poly.pdbx_strand_id
1 'polypeptide(L)'
;MVALERAGIPVERYVAYEIEENAISVSRDNYPNIEQCGDVFKADFTKYKGFDLLIGGSPCTHWSIAQSAQARETTASGIGFELFMQYVRALRESKCKYFLYENNKSMSEQIKNEITRHLGVEPIMINSALVSAQNRARYYWTNIPDVKQPENKNISLCDILQKED
;
A
#
# COMPACT_ATOMS: atom_id res chain seq x y z
N MET A 1 -7.76 3.11 6.74
CA MET A 1 -9.09 3.51 7.28
C MET A 1 -9.93 4.27 6.25
N VAL A 2 -9.59 5.48 5.80
CA VAL A 2 -10.42 6.32 4.89
C VAL A 2 -11.00 5.55 3.69
N ALA A 3 -10.23 4.67 3.05
CA ALA A 3 -10.72 3.91 1.90
C ALA A 3 -11.82 2.89 2.27
N LEU A 4 -11.67 2.22 3.41
CA LEU A 4 -12.68 1.27 3.93
C LEU A 4 -13.96 1.99 4.32
N GLU A 5 -13.82 3.12 5.02
CA GLU A 5 -14.94 3.97 5.41
C GLU A 5 -15.73 4.47 4.19
N ARG A 6 -15.04 5.02 3.18
CA ARG A 6 -15.67 5.47 1.92
C ARG A 6 -16.31 4.33 1.12
N ALA A 7 -15.81 3.12 1.27
CA ALA A 7 -16.39 1.92 0.67
C ALA A 7 -17.55 1.34 1.48
N GLY A 8 -17.89 1.92 2.64
CA GLY A 8 -18.93 1.42 3.53
C GLY A 8 -18.60 0.08 4.20
N ILE A 9 -17.32 -0.25 4.30
CA ILE A 9 -16.84 -1.50 4.92
C ILE A 9 -16.64 -1.26 6.41
N PRO A 10 -17.42 -1.94 7.28
CA PRO A 10 -17.26 -1.81 8.72
C PRO A 10 -15.90 -2.37 9.15
N VAL A 11 -15.26 -1.70 10.10
CA VAL A 11 -13.98 -2.11 10.64
C VAL A 11 -14.11 -2.24 12.16
N GLU A 12 -14.03 -3.47 12.65
CA GLU A 12 -14.09 -3.74 14.09
C GLU A 12 -12.75 -3.49 14.76
N ARG A 13 -11.67 -3.88 14.10
CA ARG A 13 -10.32 -3.74 14.61
C ARG A 13 -9.34 -3.38 13.48
N TYR A 14 -8.49 -2.39 13.71
CA TYR A 14 -7.43 -1.97 12.78
C TYR A 14 -6.10 -1.88 13.52
N VAL A 15 -5.12 -2.63 13.03
CA VAL A 15 -3.75 -2.66 13.56
C VAL A 15 -2.82 -2.08 12.51
N ALA A 16 -1.97 -1.15 12.90
CA ALA A 16 -1.00 -0.50 12.02
C ALA A 16 0.43 -0.68 12.53
N TYR A 17 1.34 -0.95 11.61
CA TYR A 17 2.78 -0.93 11.83
C TYR A 17 3.35 0.28 11.11
N GLU A 18 3.77 1.26 11.88
CA GLU A 18 4.36 2.52 11.42
C GLU A 18 5.39 2.99 12.46
N ILE A 19 6.50 3.53 12.01
CA ILE A 19 7.56 4.06 12.88
C ILE A 19 7.74 5.57 12.79
N GLU A 20 7.15 6.19 11.76
CA GLU A 20 7.24 7.64 11.56
C GLU A 20 6.25 8.34 12.49
N GLU A 21 6.76 9.07 13.48
CA GLU A 21 5.96 9.67 14.54
C GLU A 21 4.92 10.68 14.01
N ASN A 22 5.25 11.45 12.98
CA ASN A 22 4.31 12.37 12.37
C ASN A 22 3.13 11.63 11.71
N ALA A 23 3.40 10.52 11.01
CA ALA A 23 2.36 9.68 10.43
C ALA A 23 1.48 9.03 11.50
N ILE A 24 2.09 8.57 12.60
CA ILE A 24 1.37 8.02 13.76
C ILE A 24 0.48 9.09 14.40
N SER A 25 0.98 10.32 14.61
CA SER A 25 0.22 11.42 15.17
C SER A 25 -1.01 11.74 14.32
N VAL A 26 -0.82 11.97 13.03
CA VAL A 26 -1.93 12.24 12.09
C VAL A 26 -2.94 11.09 12.07
N SER A 27 -2.46 9.86 12.15
CA SER A 27 -3.32 8.68 12.21
C SER A 27 -4.17 8.65 13.48
N ARG A 28 -3.59 8.97 14.64
CA ARG A 28 -4.29 9.01 15.94
C ARG A 28 -5.32 10.14 15.99
N ASP A 29 -4.99 11.29 15.44
CA ASP A 29 -5.89 12.46 15.43
C ASP A 29 -7.16 12.17 14.61
N ASN A 30 -7.04 11.41 13.50
CA ASN A 30 -8.17 11.09 12.65
C ASN A 30 -8.89 9.79 13.06
N TYR A 31 -8.15 8.82 13.60
CA TYR A 31 -8.64 7.48 13.93
C TYR A 31 -8.03 6.99 15.24
N PRO A 32 -8.49 7.47 16.40
CA PRO A 32 -7.88 7.17 17.70
C PRO A 32 -7.94 5.68 18.09
N ASN A 33 -8.83 4.92 17.47
CA ASN A 33 -9.00 3.48 17.72
C ASN A 33 -8.01 2.59 16.93
N ILE A 34 -7.13 3.15 16.10
CA ILE A 34 -6.09 2.37 15.42
C ILE A 34 -5.02 1.95 16.43
N GLU A 35 -4.77 0.64 16.51
CA GLU A 35 -3.69 0.09 17.32
C GLU A 35 -2.35 0.32 16.62
N GLN A 36 -1.54 1.25 17.11
CA GLN A 36 -0.18 1.51 16.58
C GLN A 36 0.82 0.56 17.23
N CYS A 37 1.45 -0.31 16.43
CA CYS A 37 2.33 -1.40 16.90
C CYS A 37 3.82 -1.18 16.55
N GLY A 38 4.18 -0.06 15.93
CA GLY A 38 5.56 0.34 15.68
C GLY A 38 6.25 -0.47 14.58
N ASP A 39 7.44 -1.01 14.89
CA ASP A 39 8.34 -1.60 13.92
C ASP A 39 7.88 -2.98 13.44
N VAL A 40 7.65 -3.09 12.13
CA VAL A 40 7.23 -4.32 11.45
C VAL A 40 8.22 -5.49 11.61
N PHE A 41 9.52 -5.20 11.77
CA PHE A 41 10.53 -6.24 11.99
C PHE A 41 10.37 -6.95 13.34
N LYS A 42 9.81 -6.27 14.34
CA LYS A 42 9.57 -6.81 15.69
C LYS A 42 8.20 -7.46 15.86
N ALA A 43 7.39 -7.46 14.80
CA ALA A 43 6.02 -7.96 14.83
C ALA A 43 5.95 -9.49 15.00
N ASP A 44 4.94 -9.91 15.76
CA ASP A 44 4.44 -11.30 15.77
C ASP A 44 3.07 -11.31 15.10
N PHE A 45 3.05 -11.65 13.82
CA PHE A 45 1.82 -11.62 13.02
C PHE A 45 0.90 -12.81 13.28
N THR A 46 1.35 -13.83 14.02
CA THR A 46 0.50 -14.97 14.39
C THR A 46 -0.67 -14.56 15.28
N LYS A 47 -0.56 -13.40 15.97
CA LYS A 47 -1.61 -12.79 16.78
C LYS A 47 -2.81 -12.30 15.99
N TYR A 48 -2.64 -12.14 14.66
CA TYR A 48 -3.68 -11.60 13.77
C TYR A 48 -4.35 -12.67 12.91
N LYS A 49 -4.23 -13.94 13.30
CA LYS A 49 -5.00 -15.02 12.68
C LYS A 49 -6.49 -14.74 12.83
N GLY A 50 -7.21 -14.82 11.73
CA GLY A 50 -8.65 -14.49 11.70
C GLY A 50 -8.97 -13.07 11.29
N PHE A 51 -7.98 -12.21 11.07
CA PHE A 51 -8.20 -10.94 10.38
C PHE A 51 -8.56 -11.18 8.92
N ASP A 52 -9.49 -10.38 8.42
CA ASP A 52 -10.01 -10.55 7.05
C ASP A 52 -9.05 -10.01 6.00
N LEU A 53 -8.37 -8.90 6.26
CA LEU A 53 -7.65 -8.15 5.25
C LEU A 53 -6.27 -7.68 5.75
N LEU A 54 -5.23 -7.96 4.97
CA LEU A 54 -3.90 -7.38 5.12
C LEU A 54 -3.69 -6.33 4.02
N ILE A 55 -3.46 -5.08 4.42
CA ILE A 55 -3.10 -3.99 3.50
C ILE A 55 -1.67 -3.57 3.78
N GLY A 56 -0.87 -3.34 2.73
CA GLY A 56 0.48 -2.83 2.91
C GLY A 56 1.11 -2.30 1.64
N GLY A 57 2.21 -1.60 1.85
CA GLY A 57 3.10 -1.11 0.80
C GLY A 57 4.43 -0.77 1.43
N SER A 58 5.51 -1.43 1.02
CA SER A 58 6.83 -1.06 1.49
C SER A 58 7.23 0.32 0.97
N PRO A 59 8.04 1.09 1.71
CA PRO A 59 8.51 2.38 1.25
C PRO A 59 9.08 2.31 -0.16
N CYS A 60 8.51 3.10 -1.07
CA CYS A 60 8.93 3.14 -2.47
C CYS A 60 10.19 3.97 -2.71
N THR A 61 10.75 4.59 -1.66
CA THR A 61 11.93 5.46 -1.76
C THR A 61 13.11 4.76 -2.40
N HIS A 62 13.32 3.48 -2.13
CA HIS A 62 14.43 2.71 -2.69
C HIS A 62 14.23 2.31 -4.17
N TRP A 63 12.99 2.30 -4.67
CA TRP A 63 12.62 1.83 -6.02
C TRP A 63 12.15 2.93 -6.96
N SER A 64 11.95 4.14 -6.42
CA SER A 64 11.40 5.26 -7.17
C SER A 64 12.44 5.90 -8.09
N ILE A 65 11.99 6.37 -9.26
CA ILE A 65 12.78 7.24 -10.15
C ILE A 65 13.07 8.62 -9.52
N ALA A 66 12.48 8.96 -8.39
CA ALA A 66 12.83 10.15 -7.63
C ALA A 66 14.18 10.03 -6.93
N GLN A 67 14.72 8.81 -6.78
CA GLN A 67 16.10 8.58 -6.33
C GLN A 67 17.10 8.77 -7.46
N SER A 68 18.34 9.13 -7.12
CA SER A 68 19.43 9.10 -8.08
C SER A 68 19.62 7.67 -8.63
N ALA A 69 20.13 7.56 -9.85
CA ALA A 69 20.37 6.25 -10.48
C ALA A 69 21.29 5.35 -9.64
N GLN A 70 22.22 5.94 -8.88
CA GLN A 70 23.17 5.23 -8.02
C GLN A 70 22.54 4.73 -6.71
N ALA A 71 21.53 5.45 -6.17
CA ALA A 71 20.87 5.09 -4.92
C ALA A 71 19.64 4.19 -5.13
N ARG A 72 19.20 4.05 -6.39
CA ARG A 72 18.01 3.29 -6.74
C ARG A 72 18.31 1.79 -6.77
N GLU A 73 17.59 1.03 -5.97
CA GLU A 73 17.59 -0.43 -6.05
C GLU A 73 16.84 -0.90 -7.31
N THR A 74 17.50 -1.73 -8.09
CA THR A 74 16.94 -2.32 -9.32
C THR A 74 16.80 -3.84 -9.25
N THR A 75 17.35 -4.43 -8.19
CA THR A 75 17.34 -5.89 -7.93
C THR A 75 16.53 -6.19 -6.67
N ALA A 76 16.09 -7.44 -6.55
CA ALA A 76 15.37 -7.94 -5.37
C ALA A 76 16.32 -8.17 -4.17
N SER A 77 17.05 -7.13 -3.80
CA SER A 77 17.98 -7.07 -2.68
C SER A 77 17.94 -5.69 -2.04
N GLY A 78 18.51 -5.54 -0.88
CA GLY A 78 18.51 -4.27 -0.14
C GLY A 78 17.26 -4.08 0.73
N ILE A 79 17.27 -2.95 1.45
CA ILE A 79 16.27 -2.69 2.51
C ILE A 79 14.84 -2.56 1.97
N GLY A 80 14.66 -2.06 0.75
CA GLY A 80 13.34 -1.97 0.13
C GLY A 80 12.71 -3.36 -0.05
N PHE A 81 13.51 -4.33 -0.49
CA PHE A 81 13.05 -5.70 -0.65
C PHE A 81 12.91 -6.43 0.70
N GLU A 82 13.76 -6.16 1.67
CA GLU A 82 13.63 -6.69 3.04
C GLU A 82 12.31 -6.24 3.69
N LEU A 83 11.92 -4.99 3.51
CA LEU A 83 10.63 -4.46 3.97
C LEU A 83 9.44 -5.14 3.27
N PHE A 84 9.56 -5.39 1.96
CA PHE A 84 8.56 -6.19 1.25
C PHE A 84 8.46 -7.61 1.83
N MET A 85 9.58 -8.24 2.17
CA MET A 85 9.57 -9.58 2.77
C MET A 85 8.91 -9.60 4.17
N GLN A 86 8.85 -8.48 4.90
CA GLN A 86 8.04 -8.40 6.12
C GLN A 86 6.53 -8.44 5.81
N TYR A 87 6.10 -7.84 4.69
CA TYR A 87 4.72 -8.00 4.23
C TYR A 87 4.40 -9.46 3.86
N VAL A 88 5.30 -10.14 3.15
CA VAL A 88 5.16 -11.57 2.83
C VAL A 88 5.10 -12.42 4.11
N ARG A 89 5.92 -12.10 5.11
CA ARG A 89 5.88 -12.75 6.43
C ARG A 89 4.53 -12.51 7.12
N ALA A 90 4.06 -11.26 7.12
CA ALA A 90 2.75 -10.92 7.67
C ALA A 90 1.61 -11.72 7.02
N LEU A 91 1.62 -11.84 5.70
CA LEU A 91 0.62 -12.60 4.96
C LEU A 91 0.64 -14.10 5.33
N ARG A 92 1.82 -14.69 5.46
CA ARG A 92 1.98 -16.11 5.82
C ARG A 92 1.59 -16.41 7.25
N GLU A 93 1.97 -15.56 8.20
CA GLU A 93 1.74 -15.76 9.63
C GLU A 93 0.29 -15.45 10.03
N SER A 94 -0.28 -14.34 9.56
CA SER A 94 -1.65 -13.92 9.89
C SER A 94 -2.71 -14.77 9.19
N LYS A 95 -2.40 -15.29 8.00
CA LYS A 95 -3.34 -16.06 7.16
C LYS A 95 -4.62 -15.28 6.86
N CYS A 96 -4.53 -13.96 6.70
CA CYS A 96 -5.66 -13.14 6.28
C CYS A 96 -6.28 -13.68 5.00
N LYS A 97 -7.60 -13.64 4.92
CA LYS A 97 -8.35 -14.14 3.76
C LYS A 97 -8.06 -13.33 2.51
N TYR A 98 -7.98 -12.02 2.67
CA TYR A 98 -7.70 -11.08 1.60
C TYR A 98 -6.43 -10.30 1.87
N PHE A 99 -5.76 -9.89 0.79
CA PHE A 99 -4.62 -9.01 0.87
C PHE A 99 -4.65 -7.94 -0.23
N LEU A 100 -4.03 -6.82 0.04
CA LEU A 100 -3.76 -5.75 -0.91
C LEU A 100 -2.35 -5.21 -0.65
N TYR A 101 -1.48 -5.35 -1.63
CA TYR A 101 -0.14 -4.75 -1.62
C TYR A 101 -0.04 -3.69 -2.72
N GLU A 102 0.42 -2.50 -2.36
CA GLU A 102 0.59 -1.37 -3.30
C GLU A 102 2.06 -0.97 -3.40
N ASN A 103 2.49 -0.62 -4.61
CA ASN A 103 3.76 0.05 -4.78
C ASN A 103 3.81 0.88 -6.08
N ASN A 104 4.87 1.70 -6.24
CA ASN A 104 4.96 2.59 -7.39
C ASN A 104 5.24 1.82 -8.69
N LYS A 105 4.73 2.38 -9.81
CA LYS A 105 4.94 1.80 -11.15
C LYS A 105 6.39 1.91 -11.64
N SER A 106 7.19 2.79 -11.08
CA SER A 106 8.56 3.07 -11.57
C SER A 106 9.62 2.08 -11.11
N MET A 107 9.25 1.06 -10.33
CA MET A 107 10.18 -0.01 -9.97
C MET A 107 10.70 -0.77 -11.19
N SER A 108 11.84 -1.44 -11.07
CA SER A 108 12.36 -2.30 -12.13
C SER A 108 11.45 -3.51 -12.40
N GLU A 109 11.48 -4.02 -13.63
CA GLU A 109 10.77 -5.25 -13.98
C GLU A 109 11.22 -6.44 -13.12
N GLN A 110 12.50 -6.50 -12.76
CA GLN A 110 13.02 -7.55 -11.91
C GLN A 110 12.34 -7.54 -10.52
N ILE A 111 12.22 -6.37 -9.89
CA ILE A 111 11.54 -6.22 -8.58
C ILE A 111 10.05 -6.56 -8.73
N LYS A 112 9.38 -6.04 -9.76
CA LYS A 112 7.97 -6.34 -10.02
C LYS A 112 7.73 -7.85 -10.15
N ASN A 113 8.57 -8.55 -10.91
CA ASN A 113 8.43 -9.99 -11.12
C ASN A 113 8.68 -10.79 -9.84
N GLU A 114 9.64 -10.37 -9.00
CA GLU A 114 9.86 -11.00 -7.70
C GLU A 114 8.69 -10.78 -6.74
N ILE A 115 8.10 -9.58 -6.69
CA ILE A 115 6.89 -9.32 -5.90
C ILE A 115 5.75 -10.22 -6.38
N THR A 116 5.51 -10.27 -7.70
CA THR A 116 4.51 -11.13 -8.33
C THR A 116 4.72 -12.60 -7.97
N ARG A 117 5.95 -13.08 -8.04
CA ARG A 117 6.29 -14.47 -7.68
C ARG A 117 5.98 -14.78 -6.20
N HIS A 118 6.29 -13.87 -5.28
CA HIS A 118 6.03 -14.04 -3.85
C HIS A 118 4.55 -13.98 -3.48
N LEU A 119 3.78 -13.11 -4.14
CA LEU A 119 2.36 -12.89 -3.85
C LEU A 119 1.45 -13.84 -4.65
N GLY A 120 1.96 -14.42 -5.75
CA GLY A 120 1.25 -15.42 -6.56
C GLY A 120 0.10 -14.85 -7.40
N VAL A 121 0.04 -13.54 -7.59
CA VAL A 121 -0.96 -12.83 -8.40
C VAL A 121 -0.31 -11.76 -9.25
N GLU A 122 -0.84 -11.53 -10.46
CA GLU A 122 -0.39 -10.44 -11.31
C GLU A 122 -0.86 -9.07 -10.80
N PRO A 123 -0.05 -8.02 -10.93
CA PRO A 123 -0.45 -6.68 -10.50
C PRO A 123 -1.43 -6.03 -11.48
N ILE A 124 -2.38 -5.31 -10.94
CA ILE A 124 -3.23 -4.39 -11.68
C ILE A 124 -2.60 -2.99 -11.61
N MET A 125 -2.31 -2.39 -12.76
CA MET A 125 -1.84 -1.00 -12.78
C MET A 125 -3.03 -0.06 -12.77
N ILE A 126 -3.11 0.82 -11.79
CA ILE A 126 -4.14 1.87 -11.68
C ILE A 126 -3.45 3.23 -11.59
N ASN A 127 -3.93 4.17 -12.41
CA ASN A 127 -3.53 5.57 -12.29
C ASN A 127 -4.64 6.36 -11.61
N SER A 128 -4.31 7.08 -10.54
CA SER A 128 -5.25 7.96 -9.83
C SER A 128 -5.88 9.01 -10.75
N ALA A 129 -5.25 9.37 -11.86
CA ALA A 129 -5.81 10.29 -12.87
C ALA A 129 -7.18 9.84 -13.42
N LEU A 130 -7.52 8.55 -13.29
CA LEU A 130 -8.85 8.08 -13.67
C LEU A 130 -9.96 8.60 -12.75
N VAL A 131 -9.65 8.90 -11.49
CA VAL A 131 -10.63 9.25 -10.45
C VAL A 131 -10.29 10.50 -9.64
N SER A 132 -9.21 11.19 -10.01
CA SER A 132 -8.75 12.43 -9.37
C SER A 132 -7.91 13.25 -10.33
N ALA A 133 -7.61 14.50 -9.99
CA ALA A 133 -6.72 15.37 -10.75
C ALA A 133 -5.22 15.02 -10.60
N GLN A 134 -4.87 13.93 -9.89
CA GLN A 134 -3.49 13.54 -9.63
C GLN A 134 -3.03 12.44 -10.60
N ASN A 135 -1.95 12.68 -11.33
CA ASN A 135 -1.28 11.63 -12.10
C ASN A 135 -0.37 10.80 -11.19
N ARG A 136 -0.87 9.65 -10.73
CA ARG A 136 -0.17 8.75 -9.78
C ARG A 136 -0.40 7.30 -10.17
N ALA A 137 0.43 6.74 -11.02
CA ALA A 137 0.36 5.34 -11.44
C ALA A 137 0.98 4.42 -10.38
N ARG A 138 0.24 3.35 -10.02
CA ARG A 138 0.64 2.36 -9.02
C ARG A 138 0.33 0.95 -9.49
N TYR A 139 1.10 0.00 -9.00
CA TYR A 139 0.79 -1.43 -9.08
C TYR A 139 0.09 -1.88 -7.79
N TYR A 140 -0.94 -2.69 -7.97
CA TYR A 140 -1.71 -3.30 -6.89
C TYR A 140 -1.73 -4.81 -7.09
N TRP A 141 -1.21 -5.56 -6.12
CA TRP A 141 -1.30 -7.01 -6.04
C TRP A 141 -2.36 -7.37 -5.03
N THR A 142 -3.34 -8.16 -5.42
CA THR A 142 -4.45 -8.52 -4.52
C THR A 142 -5.11 -9.82 -4.95
N ASN A 143 -5.65 -10.56 -3.98
CA ASN A 143 -6.54 -11.69 -4.21
C ASN A 143 -8.02 -11.34 -3.99
N ILE A 144 -8.34 -10.06 -3.78
CA ILE A 144 -9.73 -9.60 -3.74
C ILE A 144 -10.33 -9.82 -5.13
N PRO A 145 -11.50 -10.51 -5.24
CA PRO A 145 -12.10 -10.80 -6.53
C PRO A 145 -12.60 -9.54 -7.23
N ASP A 146 -12.69 -9.60 -8.55
CA ASP A 146 -13.32 -8.60 -9.44
C ASP A 146 -12.70 -7.19 -9.39
N VAL A 147 -11.50 -7.05 -8.85
CA VAL A 147 -10.78 -5.77 -8.87
C VAL A 147 -10.35 -5.45 -10.29
N LYS A 148 -10.74 -4.29 -10.77
CA LYS A 148 -10.40 -3.76 -12.11
C LYS A 148 -10.15 -2.27 -12.06
N GLN A 149 -9.63 -1.73 -13.14
CA GLN A 149 -9.45 -0.29 -13.27
C GLN A 149 -10.79 0.43 -13.17
N PRO A 150 -10.85 1.55 -12.41
CA PRO A 150 -12.04 2.38 -12.38
C PRO A 150 -12.27 3.07 -13.73
N GLU A 151 -13.51 3.45 -13.99
CA GLU A 151 -13.86 4.29 -15.13
C GLU A 151 -13.23 5.69 -14.99
N ASN A 152 -12.87 6.29 -16.12
CA ASN A 152 -12.31 7.64 -16.12
C ASN A 152 -13.42 8.67 -15.81
N LYS A 153 -13.27 9.36 -14.70
CA LYS A 153 -14.18 10.44 -14.25
C LYS A 153 -13.86 11.80 -14.87
N ASN A 154 -12.77 11.89 -15.66
CA ASN A 154 -12.30 13.12 -16.34
C ASN A 154 -12.14 14.32 -15.39
N ILE A 155 -11.70 14.07 -14.16
CA ILE A 155 -11.45 15.12 -13.16
C ILE A 155 -10.16 15.86 -13.52
N SER A 156 -10.25 17.16 -13.74
CA SER A 156 -9.11 18.04 -14.01
C SER A 156 -8.67 18.81 -12.75
N LEU A 157 -7.52 19.45 -12.82
CA LEU A 157 -7.06 20.33 -11.73
C LEU A 157 -8.05 21.47 -11.46
N CYS A 158 -8.67 22.04 -12.51
CA CYS A 158 -9.64 23.11 -12.37
C CYS A 158 -10.89 22.70 -11.58
N ASP A 159 -11.24 21.43 -11.58
CA ASP A 159 -12.43 20.92 -10.87
C ASP A 159 -12.23 20.83 -9.35
N ILE A 160 -10.97 20.87 -8.90
CA ILE A 160 -10.61 20.73 -7.48
C ILE A 160 -10.01 22.01 -6.88
N LEU A 161 -9.75 23.03 -7.69
CA LEU A 161 -9.32 24.33 -7.19
C LEU A 161 -10.48 25.02 -6.49
N GLN A 162 -10.20 25.56 -5.31
CA GLN A 162 -11.14 26.45 -4.63
C GLN A 162 -11.33 27.70 -5.48
N LYS A 163 -12.57 28.03 -5.78
CA LYS A 163 -12.88 29.35 -6.35
C LYS A 163 -12.67 30.36 -5.24
N GLU A 164 -11.85 31.35 -5.49
CA GLU A 164 -11.80 32.54 -4.63
C GLU A 164 -13.19 33.18 -4.67
N ASP A 165 -13.79 33.39 -3.49
CA ASP A 165 -15.04 34.14 -3.29
C ASP A 165 -14.81 35.64 -3.50
#